data_47c23aacdffc335a899b3bcf04d33e4f
#
_entry.id   47c23aacdffc335a899b3bcf04d33e4f
#
_cell.length_a   1.000
_cell.length_b   1.000
_cell.length_c   1.000
_cell.angle_alpha   90.00
_cell.angle_beta   90.00
_cell.angle_gamma   90.00
#
_symmetry.space_group_name_H-M   'P 1'
#
loop_
_entity.id
_entity.type
_entity.pdbx_description
1 polymer ?
#
loop_
_entity_poly.entity_id
_entity_poly.type
_entity_poly.pdbx_seq_one_letter_code
_entity_poly.pdbx_strand_id
1 'polypeptide(L)'
;MALGQKTWLQDHVIDSYDSIQCIVEWETSEGDKFTQTLLTNWIDPETTSSMSDQKIKIIGTKGRYEADQKERGIRLCVDESYLQQPNPDFCMSYKDQNGNSNWQGYGIDSIVDYLNRVTDFVENDMNINNIDNSSRSSFEESLISTSVLESANKSLNLDGDWVVVDNR
;
A
#
# COMPACT_ATOMS: atom_id res chain seq x y z
N MET A 1 1.06 -18.54 2.56
CA MET A 1 1.76 -19.32 1.51
C MET A 1 2.40 -18.36 0.52
N ALA A 2 3.65 -18.61 0.12
CA ALA A 2 4.32 -17.80 -0.89
C ALA A 2 5.10 -18.69 -1.87
N LEU A 3 5.06 -18.37 -3.15
CA LEU A 3 5.79 -19.03 -4.22
C LEU A 3 6.61 -18.00 -4.99
N GLY A 4 7.86 -18.32 -5.31
CA GLY A 4 8.77 -17.44 -6.01
C GLY A 4 9.36 -18.05 -7.25
N GLN A 5 9.74 -17.23 -8.22
CA GLN A 5 10.45 -17.62 -9.42
C GLN A 5 11.84 -17.00 -9.42
N LYS A 6 12.86 -17.80 -9.76
CA LYS A 6 14.24 -17.36 -9.94
C LYS A 6 14.72 -17.81 -11.31
N THR A 7 14.85 -16.90 -12.24
CA THR A 7 15.32 -17.18 -13.60
C THR A 7 16.18 -16.04 -14.12
N TRP A 8 15.57 -14.93 -14.49
CA TRP A 8 16.24 -13.81 -15.16
C TRP A 8 17.29 -13.12 -14.28
N LEU A 9 16.98 -12.82 -13.02
CA LEU A 9 17.92 -12.22 -12.08
C LEU A 9 19.09 -13.17 -11.78
N GLN A 10 18.81 -14.46 -11.67
CA GLN A 10 19.83 -15.47 -11.45
C GLN A 10 20.81 -15.58 -12.62
N ASP A 11 20.33 -15.50 -13.87
CA ASP A 11 21.17 -15.46 -15.07
C ASP A 11 22.06 -14.21 -15.12
N HIS A 12 21.70 -13.14 -14.39
CA HIS A 12 22.46 -11.90 -14.22
C HIS A 12 23.28 -11.88 -12.93
N VAL A 13 23.50 -13.04 -12.29
CA VAL A 13 24.30 -13.21 -11.06
C VAL A 13 23.69 -12.48 -9.84
N ILE A 14 22.37 -12.29 -9.82
CA ILE A 14 21.65 -11.70 -8.71
C ILE A 14 20.86 -12.80 -8.01
N ASP A 15 21.22 -13.16 -6.77
CA ASP A 15 20.49 -14.15 -5.98
C ASP A 15 19.25 -13.53 -5.33
N SER A 16 18.25 -13.31 -6.16
CA SER A 16 16.94 -12.82 -5.75
C SER A 16 15.82 -13.46 -6.56
N TYR A 17 14.57 -13.27 -6.12
CA TYR A 17 13.40 -13.70 -6.88
C TYR A 17 13.04 -12.65 -7.93
N ASP A 18 12.75 -13.11 -9.15
CA ASP A 18 12.20 -12.29 -10.22
C ASP A 18 10.78 -11.86 -9.89
N SER A 19 10.02 -12.80 -9.34
CA SER A 19 8.62 -12.62 -8.98
C SER A 19 8.26 -13.47 -7.78
N ILE A 20 7.38 -12.94 -6.92
CA ILE A 20 6.81 -13.64 -5.78
C ILE A 20 5.30 -13.48 -5.82
N GLN A 21 4.58 -14.59 -5.63
CA GLN A 21 3.14 -14.61 -5.42
C GLN A 21 2.87 -15.11 -4.01
N CYS A 22 2.06 -14.36 -3.26
CA CYS A 22 1.72 -14.71 -1.89
C CYS A 22 0.21 -14.71 -1.71
N ILE A 23 -0.31 -15.70 -1.00
CA ILE A 23 -1.71 -15.77 -0.57
C ILE A 23 -1.71 -15.71 0.95
N VAL A 24 -2.49 -14.77 1.49
CA VAL A 24 -2.69 -14.58 2.93
C VAL A 24 -4.17 -14.79 3.24
N GLU A 25 -4.45 -15.66 4.18
CA GLU A 25 -5.78 -15.80 4.78
C GLU A 25 -5.85 -14.95 6.04
N TRP A 26 -6.88 -14.11 6.10
CA TRP A 26 -7.14 -13.22 7.22
C TRP A 26 -8.40 -13.66 7.95
N GLU A 27 -8.41 -13.46 9.25
CA GLU A 27 -9.59 -13.64 10.08
C GLU A 27 -9.79 -12.37 10.92
N THR A 28 -10.99 -11.82 10.90
CA THR A 28 -11.35 -10.65 11.72
C THR A 28 -11.62 -11.08 13.17
N SER A 29 -11.67 -10.12 14.08
CA SER A 29 -12.08 -10.36 15.48
C SER A 29 -13.48 -10.93 15.61
N GLU A 30 -14.33 -10.76 14.60
CA GLU A 30 -15.70 -11.29 14.53
C GLU A 30 -15.77 -12.69 13.91
N GLY A 31 -14.62 -13.21 13.43
CA GLY A 31 -14.52 -14.53 12.81
C GLY A 31 -14.78 -14.57 11.31
N ASP A 32 -14.98 -13.43 10.68
CA ASP A 32 -15.09 -13.35 9.23
C ASP A 32 -13.74 -13.58 8.56
N LYS A 33 -13.75 -14.33 7.46
CA LYS A 33 -12.53 -14.68 6.72
C LYS A 33 -12.51 -14.03 5.36
N PHE A 34 -11.30 -13.58 4.96
CA PHE A 34 -11.04 -13.13 3.60
C PHE A 34 -9.64 -13.52 3.16
N THR A 35 -9.43 -13.55 1.86
CA THR A 35 -8.16 -13.91 1.25
C THR A 35 -7.59 -12.72 0.51
N GLN A 36 -6.31 -12.47 0.72
CA GLN A 36 -5.53 -11.48 0.01
C GLN A 36 -4.51 -12.18 -0.90
N THR A 37 -4.44 -11.77 -2.16
CA THR A 37 -3.38 -12.19 -3.08
C THR A 37 -2.43 -11.01 -3.29
N LEU A 38 -1.15 -11.25 -3.08
CA LEU A 38 -0.07 -10.29 -3.33
C LEU A 38 0.79 -10.81 -4.49
N LEU A 39 1.05 -9.95 -5.45
CA LEU A 39 1.97 -10.21 -6.55
C LEU A 39 3.01 -9.11 -6.57
N THR A 40 4.28 -9.48 -6.56
CA THR A 40 5.40 -8.55 -6.73
C THR A 40 6.40 -9.10 -7.72
N ASN A 41 7.03 -8.23 -8.50
CA ASN A 41 8.10 -8.59 -9.41
C ASN A 41 9.18 -7.49 -9.47
N TRP A 42 10.37 -7.86 -9.93
CA TRP A 42 11.50 -6.98 -10.19
C TRP A 42 11.90 -6.94 -11.68
N ILE A 43 11.18 -7.67 -12.51
CA ILE A 43 11.46 -7.80 -13.94
C ILE A 43 10.33 -7.17 -14.75
N ASP A 44 10.52 -5.94 -15.17
CA ASP A 44 9.62 -5.26 -16.08
C ASP A 44 10.31 -4.97 -17.41
N PRO A 45 9.60 -5.00 -18.55
CA PRO A 45 10.15 -4.62 -19.84
C PRO A 45 10.62 -3.16 -19.84
N GLU A 46 11.73 -2.87 -20.53
CA GLU A 46 12.26 -1.50 -20.67
C GLU A 46 11.25 -0.53 -21.29
N THR A 47 10.30 -1.03 -22.06
CA THR A 47 9.25 -0.22 -22.73
C THR A 47 8.02 0.04 -21.87
N THR A 48 8.05 -0.35 -20.58
CA THR A 48 6.92 -0.03 -19.68
C THR A 48 6.77 1.49 -19.50
N SER A 49 5.52 1.95 -19.38
CA SER A 49 5.21 3.38 -19.23
C SER A 49 5.65 3.96 -17.88
N SER A 50 5.94 3.11 -16.91
CA SER A 50 6.35 3.51 -15.55
C SER A 50 7.31 2.46 -14.98
N MET A 51 8.26 2.91 -14.19
CA MET A 51 9.17 2.03 -13.45
C MET A 51 8.46 1.27 -12.31
N SER A 52 7.29 1.74 -11.91
CA SER A 52 6.48 1.12 -10.84
C SER A 52 5.08 0.82 -11.37
N ASP A 53 4.63 -0.43 -11.21
CA ASP A 53 3.28 -0.87 -11.52
C ASP A 53 2.58 -1.28 -10.20
N GLN A 54 1.92 -0.31 -9.56
CA GLN A 54 1.24 -0.53 -8.30
C GLN A 54 -0.26 -0.52 -8.52
N LYS A 55 -0.89 -1.66 -8.21
CA LYS A 55 -2.34 -1.86 -8.33
C LYS A 55 -2.89 -2.46 -7.06
N ILE A 56 -4.09 -2.04 -6.70
CA ILE A 56 -4.85 -2.65 -5.61
C ILE A 56 -6.30 -2.79 -6.03
N LYS A 57 -6.90 -3.93 -5.70
CA LYS A 57 -8.32 -4.18 -5.88
C LYS A 57 -8.89 -4.83 -4.63
N ILE A 58 -9.89 -4.18 -4.06
CA ILE A 58 -10.62 -4.67 -2.90
C ILE A 58 -12.08 -4.83 -3.29
N ILE A 59 -12.67 -5.97 -2.99
CA ILE A 59 -14.07 -6.26 -3.22
C ILE A 59 -14.68 -6.67 -1.89
N GLY A 60 -15.63 -5.89 -1.41
CA GLY A 60 -16.39 -6.16 -0.21
C GLY A 60 -17.89 -6.30 -0.52
N THR A 61 -18.65 -6.70 0.46
CA THR A 61 -20.11 -6.89 0.35
C THR A 61 -20.87 -5.58 0.13
N LYS A 62 -20.31 -4.44 0.55
CA LYS A 62 -20.93 -3.11 0.47
C LYS A 62 -20.16 -2.13 -0.43
N GLY A 63 -19.13 -2.58 -1.11
CA GLY A 63 -18.37 -1.68 -1.95
C GLY A 63 -17.18 -2.33 -2.64
N ARG A 64 -16.58 -1.55 -3.53
CA ARG A 64 -15.40 -1.92 -4.31
C ARG A 64 -14.44 -0.72 -4.37
N TYR A 65 -13.16 -1.02 -4.20
CA TYR A 65 -12.08 -0.09 -4.42
C TYR A 65 -11.12 -0.65 -5.48
N GLU A 66 -10.77 0.15 -6.45
CA GLU A 66 -9.77 -0.18 -7.48
C GLU A 66 -8.84 1.02 -7.65
N ALA A 67 -7.54 0.78 -7.53
CA ALA A 67 -6.50 1.77 -7.78
C ALA A 67 -5.45 1.20 -8.71
N ASP A 68 -5.09 1.98 -9.72
CA ASP A 68 -4.03 1.71 -10.67
C ASP A 68 -3.18 2.97 -10.80
N GLN A 69 -2.01 2.99 -10.15
CA GLN A 69 -1.14 4.17 -10.16
C GLN A 69 -0.45 4.38 -11.50
N LYS A 70 -0.20 3.32 -12.25
CA LYS A 70 0.41 3.38 -13.57
C LYS A 70 -0.52 4.08 -14.58
N GLU A 71 -1.81 3.71 -14.57
CA GLU A 71 -2.84 4.29 -15.44
C GLU A 71 -3.56 5.49 -14.78
N ARG A 72 -3.10 5.92 -13.62
CA ARG A 72 -3.61 7.08 -12.86
C ARG A 72 -5.13 7.02 -12.62
N GLY A 73 -5.63 5.86 -12.21
CA GLY A 73 -7.05 5.65 -11.95
C GLY A 73 -7.31 5.13 -10.55
N ILE A 74 -8.09 5.88 -9.74
CA ILE A 74 -8.67 5.39 -8.48
C ILE A 74 -10.18 5.44 -8.63
N ARG A 75 -10.86 4.34 -8.31
CA ARG A 75 -12.31 4.21 -8.33
C ARG A 75 -12.79 3.61 -7.02
N LEU A 76 -13.67 4.31 -6.36
CA LEU A 76 -14.33 3.87 -5.13
C LEU A 76 -15.83 3.86 -5.36
N CYS A 77 -16.43 2.67 -5.27
CA CYS A 77 -17.89 2.46 -5.28
C CYS A 77 -18.29 1.93 -3.92
N VAL A 78 -19.21 2.60 -3.25
CA VAL A 78 -19.78 2.18 -1.97
C VAL A 78 -21.30 2.21 -2.11
N ASP A 79 -21.97 1.22 -1.57
CA ASP A 79 -23.43 1.17 -1.55
C ASP A 79 -24.02 2.46 -0.94
N GLU A 80 -25.13 2.90 -1.50
CA GLU A 80 -25.82 4.14 -1.11
C GLU A 80 -25.00 5.43 -1.31
N SER A 81 -23.92 5.38 -2.10
CA SER A 81 -23.09 6.51 -2.44
C SER A 81 -22.91 6.62 -3.97
N TYR A 82 -22.15 7.59 -4.41
CA TYR A 82 -21.78 7.76 -5.83
C TYR A 82 -20.37 7.26 -6.10
N LEU A 83 -20.09 6.97 -7.36
CA LEU A 83 -18.71 6.66 -7.81
C LEU A 83 -17.78 7.85 -7.52
N GLN A 84 -16.74 7.58 -6.75
CA GLN A 84 -15.69 8.55 -6.45
C GLN A 84 -14.42 8.23 -7.24
N GLN A 85 -13.74 9.28 -7.68
CA GLN A 85 -12.44 9.19 -8.35
C GLN A 85 -11.45 10.11 -7.63
N PRO A 86 -10.86 9.65 -6.51
CA PRO A 86 -9.86 10.43 -5.78
C PRO A 86 -8.62 10.72 -6.62
N ASN A 87 -7.89 11.79 -6.27
CA ASN A 87 -6.64 12.13 -6.92
C ASN A 87 -5.58 11.03 -6.67
N PRO A 88 -5.03 10.39 -7.70
CA PRO A 88 -4.02 9.34 -7.57
C PRO A 88 -2.59 9.88 -7.42
N ASP A 89 -2.37 11.19 -7.56
CA ASP A 89 -1.05 11.76 -7.66
C ASP A 89 -0.33 11.78 -6.31
N PHE A 90 0.91 11.34 -6.30
CA PHE A 90 1.80 11.52 -5.16
C PHE A 90 2.17 12.99 -4.97
N CYS A 91 2.59 13.63 -6.05
CA CYS A 91 2.99 15.04 -6.08
C CYS A 91 2.85 15.57 -7.51
N MET A 92 1.99 16.56 -7.70
CA MET A 92 1.79 17.25 -8.98
C MET A 92 1.79 18.75 -8.77
N SER A 93 2.39 19.49 -9.70
CA SER A 93 2.32 20.95 -9.70
C SER A 93 1.31 21.44 -10.72
N TYR A 94 0.50 22.39 -10.33
CA TYR A 94 -0.45 23.09 -11.16
C TYR A 94 -0.19 24.60 -11.10
N LYS A 95 -0.38 25.28 -12.21
CA LYS A 95 -0.34 26.75 -12.22
C LYS A 95 -1.74 27.32 -11.98
N ASP A 96 -1.83 28.29 -11.06
CA ASP A 96 -3.05 29.06 -10.89
C ASP A 96 -3.21 30.12 -12.01
N GLN A 97 -4.31 30.88 -11.98
CA GLN A 97 -4.61 31.94 -12.96
C GLN A 97 -3.57 33.08 -12.94
N ASN A 98 -2.83 33.23 -11.84
CA ASN A 98 -1.79 34.25 -11.69
C ASN A 98 -0.40 33.72 -12.05
N GLY A 99 -0.29 32.45 -12.46
CA GLY A 99 0.96 31.79 -12.80
C GLY A 99 1.76 31.25 -11.61
N ASN A 100 1.21 31.28 -10.37
CA ASN A 100 1.83 30.68 -9.22
C ASN A 100 1.74 29.16 -9.28
N SER A 101 2.76 28.47 -8.79
CA SER A 101 2.76 27.01 -8.72
C SER A 101 2.09 26.55 -7.43
N ASN A 102 1.05 25.72 -7.56
CA ASN A 102 0.41 25.01 -6.46
C ASN A 102 0.76 23.53 -6.55
N TRP A 103 1.04 22.92 -5.42
CA TRP A 103 1.40 21.52 -5.31
C TRP A 103 0.27 20.76 -4.64
N GLN A 104 -0.10 19.63 -5.20
CA GLN A 104 -1.17 18.76 -4.70
C GLN A 104 -0.77 17.30 -4.82
N GLY A 105 -1.38 16.48 -3.98
CA GLY A 105 -1.21 15.03 -4.01
C GLY A 105 -1.01 14.44 -2.63
N TYR A 106 -1.27 13.15 -2.49
CA TYR A 106 -1.27 12.48 -1.19
C TYR A 106 0.09 12.53 -0.46
N GLY A 107 1.20 12.62 -1.18
CA GLY A 107 2.52 12.78 -0.58
C GLY A 107 2.71 14.17 0.03
N ILE A 108 2.26 15.22 -0.66
CA ILE A 108 2.29 16.59 -0.13
C ILE A 108 1.33 16.71 1.07
N ASP A 109 0.12 16.19 0.94
CA ASP A 109 -0.89 16.24 2.00
C ASP A 109 -0.40 15.53 3.27
N SER A 110 0.31 14.41 3.13
CA SER A 110 0.91 13.69 4.24
C SER A 110 1.98 14.52 4.97
N ILE A 111 2.84 15.22 4.23
CA ILE A 111 3.87 16.08 4.82
C ILE A 111 3.24 17.28 5.52
N VAL A 112 2.28 17.96 4.87
CA VAL A 112 1.59 19.11 5.43
C VAL A 112 0.86 18.73 6.72
N ASP A 113 0.18 17.62 6.72
CA ASP A 113 -0.52 17.13 7.89
C ASP A 113 0.44 16.78 9.04
N TYR A 114 1.58 16.16 8.76
CA TYR A 114 2.62 15.93 9.77
C TYR A 114 3.12 17.26 10.38
N LEU A 115 3.43 18.24 9.53
CA LEU A 115 3.89 19.56 9.99
C LEU A 115 2.84 20.29 10.85
N ASN A 116 1.57 20.25 10.44
CA ASN A 116 0.47 20.83 11.21
C ASN A 116 0.39 20.20 12.60
N ARG A 117 0.53 18.89 12.71
CA ARG A 117 0.51 18.20 14.02
C ARG A 117 1.70 18.55 14.89
N VAL A 118 2.90 18.65 14.29
CA VAL A 118 4.07 19.12 15.05
C VAL A 118 3.83 20.52 15.58
N THR A 119 3.26 21.41 14.77
CA THR A 119 2.90 22.77 15.17
C THR A 119 1.86 22.77 16.31
N ASP A 120 0.81 21.99 16.18
CA ASP A 120 -0.23 21.86 17.20
C ASP A 120 0.33 21.32 18.52
N PHE A 121 1.25 20.36 18.44
CA PHE A 121 1.93 19.82 19.62
C PHE A 121 2.82 20.87 20.31
N VAL A 122 3.58 21.64 19.51
CA VAL A 122 4.56 22.60 20.07
C VAL A 122 3.91 23.91 20.51
N GLU A 123 2.94 24.43 19.76
CA GLU A 123 2.37 25.74 19.97
C GLU A 123 1.06 25.72 20.79
N ASN A 124 0.29 24.65 20.73
CA ASN A 124 -1.03 24.54 21.34
C ASN A 124 -1.08 23.57 22.52
N ASP A 125 0.07 23.14 23.06
CA ASP A 125 0.17 22.19 24.20
C ASP A 125 -0.69 20.94 24.02
N MET A 126 -0.83 20.45 22.79
CA MET A 126 -1.60 19.25 22.49
C MET A 126 -0.98 18.04 23.18
N ASN A 127 -1.77 17.33 23.97
CA ASN A 127 -1.30 16.10 24.59
C ASN A 127 -1.16 15.02 23.54
N ILE A 128 0.01 14.36 23.47
CA ILE A 128 0.30 13.29 22.53
C ILE A 128 -0.72 12.14 22.60
N ASN A 129 -1.32 11.90 23.76
CA ASN A 129 -2.35 10.87 23.95
C ASN A 129 -3.70 11.25 23.32
N ASN A 130 -3.89 12.51 22.93
CA ASN A 130 -5.12 13.00 22.29
C ASN A 130 -5.00 13.02 20.76
N ILE A 131 -3.87 12.58 20.21
CA ILE A 131 -3.70 12.49 18.76
C ILE A 131 -4.59 11.35 18.26
N ASP A 132 -5.58 11.71 17.44
CA ASP A 132 -6.39 10.72 16.73
C ASP A 132 -5.56 10.09 15.62
N ASN A 133 -5.18 8.83 15.82
CA ASN A 133 -4.44 8.03 14.85
C ASN A 133 -5.36 7.10 14.00
N SER A 134 -6.68 7.17 14.20
CA SER A 134 -7.64 6.24 13.59
C SER A 134 -7.66 6.23 12.05
N SER A 135 -7.16 7.29 11.41
CA SER A 135 -7.10 7.44 9.96
C SER A 135 -5.69 7.31 9.37
N ARG A 136 -4.71 6.86 10.15
CA ARG A 136 -3.29 6.87 9.75
C ARG A 136 -2.59 5.58 10.06
N SER A 137 -1.64 5.25 9.21
CA SER A 137 -0.71 4.15 9.46
C SER A 137 0.17 4.49 10.67
N SER A 138 0.01 3.77 11.75
CA SER A 138 0.89 3.82 12.91
C SER A 138 2.08 2.88 12.73
N PHE A 139 3.09 3.04 13.61
CA PHE A 139 4.21 2.12 13.64
C PHE A 139 3.75 0.69 14.01
N GLU A 140 2.79 0.57 14.92
CA GLU A 140 2.22 -0.72 15.32
C GLU A 140 1.47 -1.40 14.17
N GLU A 141 0.67 -0.66 13.40
CA GLU A 141 0.01 -1.22 12.21
C GLU A 141 1.01 -1.68 11.15
N SER A 142 2.16 -1.02 11.05
CA SER A 142 3.24 -1.42 10.12
C SER A 142 3.88 -2.76 10.49
N LEU A 143 3.78 -3.19 11.75
CA LEU A 143 4.26 -4.51 12.18
C LEU A 143 3.50 -5.65 11.51
N ILE A 144 2.21 -5.46 11.22
CA ILE A 144 1.39 -6.46 10.50
C ILE A 144 2.00 -6.74 9.13
N SER A 145 2.30 -5.70 8.37
CA SER A 145 2.93 -5.84 7.04
C SER A 145 4.29 -6.52 7.13
N THR A 146 5.08 -6.17 8.14
CA THR A 146 6.40 -6.80 8.38
C THR A 146 6.27 -8.28 8.72
N SER A 147 5.30 -8.66 9.55
CA SER A 147 5.01 -10.05 9.89
C SER A 147 4.57 -10.88 8.68
N VAL A 148 3.81 -10.29 7.77
CA VAL A 148 3.44 -10.93 6.50
C VAL A 148 4.68 -11.17 5.63
N LEU A 149 5.57 -10.18 5.50
CA LEU A 149 6.83 -10.33 4.73
C LEU A 149 7.74 -11.40 5.33
N GLU A 150 7.88 -11.42 6.65
CA GLU A 150 8.67 -12.44 7.36
C GLU A 150 8.09 -13.84 7.11
N SER A 151 6.77 -13.99 7.21
CA SER A 151 6.09 -15.26 6.98
C SER A 151 6.15 -15.71 5.53
N ALA A 152 6.09 -14.77 4.57
CA ALA A 152 6.29 -15.06 3.17
C ALA A 152 7.71 -15.60 2.90
N ASN A 153 8.75 -15.01 3.49
CA ASN A 153 10.12 -15.51 3.40
C ASN A 153 10.27 -16.91 4.02
N LYS A 154 9.63 -17.16 5.15
CA LYS A 154 9.59 -18.51 5.75
C LYS A 154 8.93 -19.52 4.82
N SER A 155 7.79 -19.16 4.22
CA SER A 155 7.08 -20.01 3.25
C SER A 155 7.93 -20.32 2.02
N LEU A 156 8.62 -19.33 1.45
CA LEU A 156 9.54 -19.52 0.31
C LEU A 156 10.67 -20.52 0.65
N ASN A 157 11.19 -20.49 1.88
CA ASN A 157 12.23 -21.42 2.34
C ASN A 157 11.69 -22.83 2.66
N LEU A 158 10.38 -23.00 2.70
CA LEU A 158 9.66 -24.26 2.92
C LEU A 158 8.90 -24.73 1.67
N ASP A 159 9.42 -24.41 0.49
CA ASP A 159 8.85 -24.80 -0.81
C ASP A 159 7.36 -24.41 -0.99
N GLY A 160 6.94 -23.31 -0.36
CA GLY A 160 5.59 -22.77 -0.49
C GLY A 160 4.59 -23.26 0.56
N ASP A 161 5.04 -23.92 1.61
CA ASP A 161 4.15 -24.35 2.69
C ASP A 161 3.44 -23.18 3.38
N TRP A 162 2.26 -23.46 3.92
CA TRP A 162 1.54 -22.51 4.76
C TRP A 162 2.29 -22.20 6.05
N VAL A 163 2.46 -20.94 6.33
CA VAL A 163 3.11 -20.44 7.55
C VAL A 163 2.14 -19.52 8.27
N VAL A 164 2.03 -19.67 9.59
CA VAL A 164 1.23 -18.77 10.41
C VAL A 164 1.92 -17.42 10.48
N VAL A 165 1.15 -16.34 10.25
CA VAL A 165 1.63 -14.97 10.45
C VAL A 165 1.62 -14.69 11.95
N ASP A 166 2.77 -14.32 12.49
CA ASP A 166 2.90 -14.00 13.92
C ASP A 166 2.40 -12.55 14.14
N ASN A 167 1.23 -12.43 14.77
CA ASN A 167 0.69 -11.15 15.19
C ASN A 167 1.37 -10.75 16.51
N ARG A 168 2.43 -9.99 16.42
CA ARG A 168 3.13 -9.42 17.58
C ARG A 168 2.49 -8.13 18.06
#